data_1e66d665a57f1711c02d1a63098b15e1
#
_entry.id   1e66d665a57f1711c02d1a63098b15e1
#
_cell.length_a   1.000
_cell.length_b   1.000
_cell.length_c   1.000
_cell.angle_alpha   90.00
_cell.angle_beta   90.00
_cell.angle_gamma   90.00
#
_symmetry.space_group_name_H-M   'P 1'
#
loop_
_entity.id
_entity.type
_entity.pdbx_description
1 polymer ?
#
loop_
_entity_poly.entity_id
_entity_poly.type
_entity_poly.pdbx_seq_one_letter_code
_entity_poly.pdbx_strand_id
1 'polypeptide(L)'
;MVIVVSQSGYSTNAIAALDKIRALGYTGVALTGNVEHDIKDHADLVFDYGVGEELVGYVTKGVTTLTLYLMLFAIAYTKRSEKLEEVKKAIKLNEEMIDKAQTFVKQHYKDFSSMHSIYVCGAGAGYGIALEGALKSGETIHIPALPLEMEEYIHGPNLQLTPSYTVLLIDGNDAASNRVQQIYQATRSVSEHTFMLSNAANLDDDHILTLSDMVESDLTPLVYLPFVQVLAAMISQDLNSVKQHPLLKKFKSYADAKTASFINYDEDD
;
A
#
# COMPACT_ATOMS: atom_id res chain seq x y z
N MET A 1 -11.18 -22.33 10.06
CA MET A 1 -11.00 -21.77 8.71
C MET A 1 -9.89 -20.74 8.76
N VAL A 2 -8.92 -20.80 7.87
CA VAL A 2 -7.82 -19.85 7.73
C VAL A 2 -7.74 -19.39 6.28
N ILE A 3 -7.65 -18.08 6.07
CA ILE A 3 -7.55 -17.48 4.74
C ILE A 3 -6.10 -17.14 4.45
N VAL A 4 -5.59 -17.57 3.33
CA VAL A 4 -4.25 -17.24 2.81
C VAL A 4 -4.40 -16.48 1.51
N VAL A 5 -3.71 -15.35 1.40
CA VAL A 5 -3.76 -14.48 0.22
C VAL A 5 -2.47 -14.63 -0.58
N SER A 6 -2.60 -14.89 -1.86
CA SER A 6 -1.47 -14.90 -2.82
C SER A 6 -1.98 -14.50 -4.19
N GLN A 7 -1.71 -13.27 -4.61
CA GLN A 7 -2.21 -12.76 -5.89
C GLN A 7 -1.78 -13.66 -7.07
N SER A 8 -0.49 -13.96 -7.16
CA SER A 8 0.02 -14.80 -8.24
C SER A 8 -0.37 -16.28 -8.14
N GLY A 9 -0.76 -16.75 -6.94
CA GLY A 9 -1.01 -18.17 -6.70
C GLY A 9 0.23 -19.09 -6.77
N TYR A 10 1.43 -18.52 -6.94
CA TYR A 10 2.70 -19.23 -7.07
C TYR A 10 3.65 -19.03 -5.89
N SER A 11 3.27 -18.31 -4.85
CA SER A 11 4.14 -18.04 -3.71
C SER A 11 4.37 -19.29 -2.86
N THR A 12 5.63 -19.76 -2.80
CA THR A 12 5.99 -21.01 -2.12
C THR A 12 5.66 -21.02 -0.64
N ASN A 13 5.85 -19.90 0.06
CA ASN A 13 5.50 -19.77 1.47
C ASN A 13 3.97 -19.76 1.72
N ALA A 14 3.17 -19.21 0.81
CA ALA A 14 1.71 -19.25 0.90
C ALA A 14 1.19 -20.68 0.71
N ILE A 15 1.76 -21.41 -0.25
CA ILE A 15 1.48 -22.83 -0.48
C ILE A 15 1.85 -23.66 0.76
N ALA A 16 3.06 -23.50 1.28
CA ALA A 16 3.50 -24.22 2.49
C ALA A 16 2.62 -23.90 3.72
N ALA A 17 2.11 -22.66 3.83
CA ALA A 17 1.16 -22.29 4.87
C ALA A 17 -0.16 -23.05 4.74
N LEU A 18 -0.71 -23.17 3.53
CA LEU A 18 -1.93 -23.94 3.27
C LEU A 18 -1.74 -25.43 3.59
N ASP A 19 -0.63 -26.04 3.18
CA ASP A 19 -0.31 -27.44 3.51
C ASP A 19 -0.26 -27.65 5.03
N LYS A 20 0.35 -26.72 5.76
CA LYS A 20 0.41 -26.77 7.22
C LYS A 20 -0.97 -26.63 7.87
N ILE A 21 -1.81 -25.73 7.34
CA ILE A 21 -3.19 -25.53 7.81
C ILE A 21 -3.99 -26.82 7.68
N ARG A 22 -3.90 -27.49 6.51
CA ARG A 22 -4.57 -28.76 6.24
C ARG A 22 -4.03 -29.89 7.14
N ALA A 23 -2.72 -29.96 7.31
CA ALA A 23 -2.09 -30.97 8.19
C ALA A 23 -2.51 -30.81 9.66
N LEU A 24 -2.89 -29.61 10.10
CA LEU A 24 -3.42 -29.32 11.42
C LEU A 24 -4.95 -29.55 11.53
N GLY A 25 -5.59 -30.02 10.46
CA GLY A 25 -7.03 -30.31 10.43
C GLY A 25 -7.93 -29.07 10.30
N TYR A 26 -7.38 -27.94 9.86
CA TYR A 26 -8.13 -26.72 9.58
C TYR A 26 -8.45 -26.59 8.10
N THR A 27 -9.56 -25.95 7.79
CA THR A 27 -9.92 -25.58 6.41
C THR A 27 -9.06 -24.41 5.94
N GLY A 28 -8.29 -24.64 4.89
CA GLY A 28 -7.48 -23.62 4.20
C GLY A 28 -8.22 -23.01 3.03
N VAL A 29 -8.33 -21.69 3.02
CA VAL A 29 -8.98 -20.92 1.96
C VAL A 29 -7.94 -20.06 1.27
N ALA A 30 -7.81 -20.16 -0.05
CA ALA A 30 -6.95 -19.26 -0.84
C ALA A 30 -7.77 -18.11 -1.45
N LEU A 31 -7.26 -16.89 -1.31
CA LEU A 31 -7.66 -15.75 -2.12
C LEU A 31 -6.54 -15.45 -3.11
N THR A 32 -6.84 -15.50 -4.41
CA THR A 32 -5.86 -15.37 -5.48
C THR A 32 -6.39 -14.51 -6.63
N GLY A 33 -5.51 -14.04 -7.49
CA GLY A 33 -5.89 -13.35 -8.74
C GLY A 33 -6.16 -14.30 -9.91
N ASN A 34 -5.83 -15.60 -9.75
CA ASN A 34 -6.16 -16.63 -10.74
C ASN A 34 -6.33 -17.98 -10.04
N VAL A 35 -7.54 -18.53 -10.13
CA VAL A 35 -7.93 -19.79 -9.47
C VAL A 35 -7.32 -21.03 -10.11
N GLU A 36 -6.69 -20.91 -11.27
CA GLU A 36 -6.08 -22.05 -11.99
C GLU A 36 -4.59 -22.25 -11.65
N HIS A 37 -3.99 -21.32 -10.90
CA HIS A 37 -2.58 -21.41 -10.54
C HIS A 37 -2.30 -22.41 -9.41
N ASP A 38 -1.02 -22.71 -9.15
CA ASP A 38 -0.55 -23.82 -8.29
C ASP A 38 -1.22 -23.86 -6.91
N ILE A 39 -1.57 -22.71 -6.34
CA ILE A 39 -2.21 -22.59 -5.01
C ILE A 39 -3.50 -23.41 -4.91
N LYS A 40 -4.19 -23.69 -6.05
CA LYS A 40 -5.46 -24.42 -6.05
C LYS A 40 -5.32 -25.85 -5.51
N ASP A 41 -4.18 -26.49 -5.72
CA ASP A 41 -3.95 -27.89 -5.34
C ASP A 41 -3.67 -28.02 -3.83
N HIS A 42 -3.45 -26.91 -3.15
CA HIS A 42 -3.07 -26.82 -1.74
C HIS A 42 -4.18 -26.25 -0.83
N ALA A 43 -5.21 -25.64 -1.39
CA ALA A 43 -6.34 -25.08 -0.63
C ALA A 43 -7.56 -25.99 -0.67
N ASP A 44 -8.41 -25.93 0.36
CA ASP A 44 -9.71 -26.61 0.37
C ASP A 44 -10.77 -25.81 -0.41
N LEU A 45 -10.64 -24.48 -0.42
CA LEU A 45 -11.47 -23.55 -1.19
C LEU A 45 -10.58 -22.49 -1.82
N VAL A 46 -10.88 -22.11 -3.06
CA VAL A 46 -10.14 -21.07 -3.79
C VAL A 46 -11.12 -20.03 -4.31
N PHE A 47 -10.82 -18.78 -4.08
CA PHE A 47 -11.61 -17.65 -4.57
C PHE A 47 -10.74 -16.66 -5.32
N ASP A 48 -11.23 -16.23 -6.49
CA ASP A 48 -10.71 -15.05 -7.17
C ASP A 48 -11.27 -13.79 -6.49
N TYR A 49 -10.39 -12.86 -6.12
CA TYR A 49 -10.81 -11.58 -5.56
C TYR A 49 -10.99 -10.47 -6.62
N GLY A 50 -10.97 -10.83 -7.91
CA GLY A 50 -11.38 -9.98 -9.01
C GLY A 50 -10.32 -9.01 -9.51
N VAL A 51 -9.03 -9.22 -9.21
CA VAL A 51 -7.96 -8.33 -9.68
C VAL A 51 -7.73 -8.46 -11.19
N GLY A 52 -8.01 -9.63 -11.77
CA GLY A 52 -7.65 -9.94 -13.14
C GLY A 52 -6.13 -9.96 -13.36
N GLU A 53 -5.71 -9.77 -14.60
CA GLU A 53 -4.29 -9.76 -14.96
C GLU A 53 -3.61 -8.46 -14.55
N GLU A 54 -2.45 -8.56 -13.91
CA GLU A 54 -1.57 -7.44 -13.56
C GLU A 54 -0.16 -7.76 -14.08
N LEU A 55 0.25 -7.07 -15.15
CA LEU A 55 1.48 -7.35 -15.90
C LEU A 55 2.71 -6.60 -15.36
N VAL A 56 2.61 -5.97 -14.20
CA VAL A 56 3.73 -5.32 -13.53
C VAL A 56 4.29 -6.22 -12.44
N GLY A 57 5.60 -6.24 -12.27
CA GLY A 57 6.28 -7.06 -11.27
C GLY A 57 5.96 -6.69 -9.82
N TYR A 58 5.38 -5.54 -9.61
CA TYR A 58 5.04 -4.98 -8.29
C TYR A 58 3.53 -4.94 -8.10
N VAL A 59 3.01 -5.74 -7.17
CA VAL A 59 1.57 -5.80 -6.88
C VAL A 59 1.05 -4.42 -6.48
N THR A 60 0.23 -3.81 -7.31
CA THR A 60 -0.29 -2.44 -7.15
C THR A 60 -1.82 -2.44 -7.18
N LYS A 61 -2.41 -2.73 -8.34
CA LYS A 61 -3.85 -2.91 -8.49
C LYS A 61 -4.38 -4.00 -7.56
N GLY A 62 -3.60 -5.07 -7.37
CA GLY A 62 -3.93 -6.18 -6.50
C GLY A 62 -4.17 -5.80 -5.05
N VAL A 63 -3.39 -4.86 -4.50
CA VAL A 63 -3.58 -4.39 -3.11
C VAL A 63 -4.90 -3.63 -2.98
N THR A 64 -5.19 -2.69 -3.88
CA THR A 64 -6.44 -1.92 -3.85
C THR A 64 -7.65 -2.82 -4.06
N THR A 65 -7.59 -3.76 -5.01
CA THR A 65 -8.70 -4.70 -5.28
C THR A 65 -8.93 -5.64 -4.11
N LEU A 66 -7.85 -6.17 -3.48
CA LEU A 66 -7.97 -7.00 -2.29
C LEU A 66 -8.60 -6.23 -1.13
N THR A 67 -8.18 -4.99 -0.92
CA THR A 67 -8.74 -4.11 0.12
C THR A 67 -10.25 -3.95 -0.08
N LEU A 68 -10.68 -3.63 -1.31
CA LEU A 68 -12.11 -3.54 -1.65
C LEU A 68 -12.84 -4.88 -1.43
N TYR A 69 -12.25 -6.00 -1.89
CA TYR A 69 -12.83 -7.32 -1.70
C TYR A 69 -13.07 -7.65 -0.22
N LEU A 70 -12.08 -7.41 0.64
CA LEU A 70 -12.18 -7.69 2.07
C LEU A 70 -13.21 -6.78 2.76
N MET A 71 -13.33 -5.53 2.35
CA MET A 71 -14.37 -4.62 2.83
C MET A 71 -15.77 -5.09 2.43
N LEU A 72 -15.95 -5.47 1.16
CA LEU A 72 -17.23 -6.02 0.67
C LEU A 72 -17.56 -7.35 1.37
N PHE A 73 -16.55 -8.21 1.60
CA PHE A 73 -16.72 -9.43 2.36
C PHE A 73 -17.18 -9.15 3.80
N ALA A 74 -16.56 -8.19 4.49
CA ALA A 74 -16.96 -7.80 5.83
C ALA A 74 -18.39 -7.25 5.89
N ILE A 75 -18.78 -6.42 4.90
CA ILE A 75 -20.13 -5.89 4.77
C ILE A 75 -21.14 -7.03 4.56
N ALA A 76 -20.84 -7.96 3.66
CA ALA A 76 -21.71 -9.11 3.39
C ALA A 76 -21.84 -10.04 4.63
N TYR A 77 -20.73 -10.34 5.28
CA TYR A 77 -20.69 -11.20 6.46
C TYR A 77 -21.48 -10.60 7.64
N THR A 78 -21.34 -9.29 7.85
CA THR A 78 -22.05 -8.57 8.91
C THR A 78 -23.45 -8.15 8.53
N LYS A 79 -23.88 -8.38 7.27
CA LYS A 79 -25.18 -7.99 6.72
C LYS A 79 -25.44 -6.47 6.77
N ARG A 80 -24.40 -5.66 6.67
CA ARG A 80 -24.45 -4.20 6.75
C ARG A 80 -24.51 -3.57 5.36
N SER A 81 -25.54 -3.95 4.57
CA SER A 81 -25.70 -3.48 3.18
C SER A 81 -25.85 -1.95 3.06
N GLU A 82 -26.25 -1.25 4.12
CA GLU A 82 -26.27 0.21 4.18
C GLU A 82 -24.89 0.86 3.95
N LYS A 83 -23.81 0.12 4.22
CA LYS A 83 -22.44 0.59 3.99
C LYS A 83 -22.01 0.61 2.51
N LEU A 84 -22.76 -0.02 1.63
CA LEU A 84 -22.44 -0.05 0.19
C LEU A 84 -22.43 1.35 -0.45
N GLU A 85 -23.25 2.28 0.03
CA GLU A 85 -23.23 3.65 -0.49
C GLU A 85 -21.93 4.39 -0.12
N GLU A 86 -21.41 4.16 1.08
CA GLU A 86 -20.09 4.69 1.51
C GLU A 86 -18.96 4.09 0.66
N VAL A 87 -19.02 2.79 0.33
CA VAL A 87 -18.05 2.16 -0.57
C VAL A 87 -18.10 2.78 -1.96
N LYS A 88 -19.29 3.04 -2.51
CA LYS A 88 -19.43 3.74 -3.81
C LYS A 88 -18.82 5.14 -3.77
N LYS A 89 -19.01 5.85 -2.65
CA LYS A 89 -18.39 7.16 -2.42
C LYS A 89 -16.86 7.03 -2.38
N ALA A 90 -16.34 6.04 -1.65
CA ALA A 90 -14.91 5.78 -1.58
C ALA A 90 -14.29 5.49 -2.96
N ILE A 91 -14.99 4.75 -3.83
CA ILE A 91 -14.55 4.49 -5.21
C ILE A 91 -14.43 5.79 -6.02
N LYS A 92 -15.39 6.72 -5.90
CA LYS A 92 -15.32 8.02 -6.58
C LYS A 92 -14.15 8.87 -6.06
N LEU A 93 -13.92 8.85 -4.75
CA LEU A 93 -12.79 9.57 -4.16
C LEU A 93 -11.44 8.92 -4.48
N ASN A 94 -11.40 7.61 -4.72
CA ASN A 94 -10.23 6.92 -5.24
C ASN A 94 -9.85 7.44 -6.64
N GLU A 95 -10.82 7.62 -7.54
CA GLU A 95 -10.60 8.23 -8.86
C GLU A 95 -10.11 9.67 -8.73
N GLU A 96 -10.75 10.49 -7.88
CA GLU A 96 -10.30 11.87 -7.59
C GLU A 96 -8.86 11.90 -7.04
N MET A 97 -8.51 10.94 -6.17
CA MET A 97 -7.17 10.86 -5.60
C MET A 97 -6.10 10.65 -6.68
N ILE A 98 -6.36 9.84 -7.70
CA ILE A 98 -5.40 9.61 -8.79
C ILE A 98 -5.03 10.95 -9.46
N ASP A 99 -6.02 11.75 -9.84
CA ASP A 99 -5.80 13.03 -10.51
C ASP A 99 -5.10 14.05 -9.59
N LYS A 100 -5.55 14.11 -8.33
CA LYS A 100 -4.94 15.00 -7.33
C LYS A 100 -3.52 14.59 -6.98
N ALA A 101 -3.24 13.29 -6.84
CA ALA A 101 -1.91 12.76 -6.58
C ALA A 101 -0.94 13.13 -7.72
N GLN A 102 -1.35 12.96 -8.99
CA GLN A 102 -0.52 13.36 -10.14
C GLN A 102 -0.19 14.86 -10.11
N THR A 103 -1.17 15.69 -9.77
CA THR A 103 -0.99 17.13 -9.68
C THR A 103 -0.07 17.50 -8.52
N PHE A 104 -0.28 16.93 -7.36
CA PHE A 104 0.50 17.14 -6.15
C PHE A 104 1.96 16.70 -6.31
N VAL A 105 2.18 15.51 -6.88
CA VAL A 105 3.54 15.01 -7.16
C VAL A 105 4.27 15.93 -8.15
N LYS A 106 3.60 16.45 -9.16
CA LYS A 106 4.20 17.43 -10.10
C LYS A 106 4.52 18.75 -9.41
N GLN A 107 3.65 19.24 -8.53
CA GLN A 107 3.87 20.46 -7.75
C GLN A 107 5.11 20.34 -6.85
N HIS A 108 5.29 19.21 -6.20
CA HIS A 108 6.40 18.91 -5.29
C HIS A 108 7.45 18.00 -5.92
N TYR A 109 7.56 18.00 -7.25
CA TYR A 109 8.41 17.07 -7.99
C TYR A 109 9.87 17.10 -7.54
N LYS A 110 10.41 18.30 -7.27
CA LYS A 110 11.80 18.44 -6.81
C LYS A 110 12.06 17.72 -5.50
N ASP A 111 11.12 17.80 -4.57
CA ASP A 111 11.23 17.17 -3.26
C ASP A 111 11.17 15.65 -3.40
N PHE A 112 10.18 15.13 -4.13
CA PHE A 112 10.01 13.69 -4.32
C PHE A 112 11.09 13.04 -5.19
N SER A 113 11.59 13.74 -6.22
CA SER A 113 12.64 13.20 -7.10
C SER A 113 14.03 13.22 -6.45
N SER A 114 14.25 14.04 -5.43
CA SER A 114 15.52 14.15 -4.71
C SER A 114 15.53 13.45 -3.35
N MET A 115 14.46 12.77 -2.95
CA MET A 115 14.42 12.08 -1.67
C MET A 115 15.41 10.90 -1.63
N HIS A 116 16.13 10.80 -0.54
CA HIS A 116 17.11 9.73 -0.28
C HIS A 116 16.60 8.68 0.71
N SER A 117 15.58 9.01 1.45
CA SER A 117 14.89 8.14 2.41
C SER A 117 13.51 8.73 2.70
N ILE A 118 12.58 7.88 3.11
CA ILE A 118 11.25 8.32 3.47
C ILE A 118 10.74 7.58 4.72
N TYR A 119 10.16 8.32 5.66
CA TYR A 119 9.22 7.78 6.62
C TYR A 119 7.80 7.92 6.08
N VAL A 120 7.07 6.82 6.11
CA VAL A 120 5.62 6.85 5.84
C VAL A 120 4.91 6.49 7.13
N CYS A 121 4.21 7.47 7.71
CA CYS A 121 3.64 7.35 9.04
C CYS A 121 2.11 7.36 8.97
N GLY A 122 1.46 6.47 9.70
CA GLY A 122 0.00 6.42 9.72
C GLY A 122 -0.54 5.86 11.03
N ALA A 123 -1.75 6.30 11.40
CA ALA A 123 -2.49 5.79 12.54
C ALA A 123 -3.72 4.99 12.08
N GLY A 124 -4.16 4.01 12.87
CA GLY A 124 -5.34 3.22 12.55
C GLY A 124 -5.31 2.62 11.15
N ALA A 125 -6.34 2.85 10.34
CA ALA A 125 -6.39 2.40 8.95
C ALA A 125 -5.29 3.03 8.07
N GLY A 126 -4.81 4.22 8.41
CA GLY A 126 -3.69 4.90 7.75
C GLY A 126 -2.36 4.15 7.85
N TYR A 127 -2.17 3.33 8.89
CA TYR A 127 -0.96 2.53 9.02
C TYR A 127 -0.84 1.45 7.93
N GLY A 128 -1.96 0.87 7.49
CA GLY A 128 -1.96 -0.06 6.35
C GLY A 128 -1.48 0.61 5.05
N ILE A 129 -1.84 1.89 4.85
CA ILE A 129 -1.38 2.68 3.71
C ILE A 129 0.12 3.01 3.86
N ALA A 130 0.58 3.30 5.09
CA ALA A 130 1.99 3.55 5.36
C ALA A 130 2.87 2.33 5.03
N LEU A 131 2.41 1.12 5.37
CA LEU A 131 3.08 -0.13 5.00
C LEU A 131 3.23 -0.26 3.47
N GLU A 132 2.15 -0.05 2.74
CA GLU A 132 2.17 -0.12 1.26
C GLU A 132 3.03 1.00 0.67
N GLY A 133 2.93 2.23 1.16
CA GLY A 133 3.69 3.37 0.65
C GLY A 133 5.19 3.20 0.84
N ALA A 134 5.63 2.68 1.99
CA ALA A 134 7.03 2.37 2.22
C ALA A 134 7.50 1.22 1.33
N LEU A 135 6.70 0.14 1.19
CA LEU A 135 7.01 -0.97 0.29
C LEU A 135 7.18 -0.47 -1.15
N LYS A 136 6.22 0.29 -1.68
CA LYS A 136 6.28 0.85 -3.04
C LYS A 136 7.51 1.73 -3.24
N SER A 137 7.82 2.62 -2.30
CA SER A 137 9.02 3.46 -2.39
C SER A 137 10.31 2.64 -2.40
N GLY A 138 10.39 1.59 -1.59
CA GLY A 138 11.55 0.71 -1.52
C GLY A 138 11.74 -0.12 -2.79
N GLU A 139 10.68 -0.72 -3.32
CA GLU A 139 10.77 -1.66 -4.45
C GLU A 139 10.82 -0.98 -5.83
N THR A 140 10.36 0.28 -5.96
CA THR A 140 10.28 0.95 -7.26
C THR A 140 11.24 2.15 -7.37
N ILE A 141 11.35 2.99 -6.33
CA ILE A 141 12.27 4.13 -6.30
C ILE A 141 13.66 3.72 -5.81
N HIS A 142 13.74 2.58 -5.10
CA HIS A 142 14.96 1.99 -4.55
C HIS A 142 15.63 2.84 -3.46
N ILE A 143 14.84 3.46 -2.61
CA ILE A 143 15.31 4.23 -1.45
C ILE A 143 14.95 3.52 -0.14
N PRO A 144 15.72 3.72 0.95
CA PRO A 144 15.29 3.31 2.29
C PRO A 144 13.95 3.94 2.65
N ALA A 145 12.97 3.11 2.93
CA ALA A 145 11.62 3.53 3.27
C ALA A 145 11.12 2.77 4.50
N LEU A 146 10.67 3.48 5.53
CA LEU A 146 10.20 2.89 6.77
C LEU A 146 8.73 3.23 7.00
N PRO A 147 7.86 2.22 7.12
CA PRO A 147 6.50 2.41 7.61
C PRO A 147 6.52 2.51 9.12
N LEU A 148 5.87 3.51 9.68
CA LEU A 148 5.81 3.72 11.13
C LEU A 148 4.37 3.96 11.57
N GLU A 149 4.01 3.35 12.68
CA GLU A 149 2.82 3.79 13.38
C GLU A 149 3.08 5.19 13.97
N MET A 150 2.06 6.04 14.03
CA MET A 150 2.21 7.46 14.31
C MET A 150 2.85 7.75 15.67
N GLU A 151 2.46 7.03 16.71
CA GLU A 151 3.07 7.20 18.03
C GLU A 151 4.46 6.52 18.12
N GLU A 152 4.68 5.39 17.44
CA GLU A 152 6.01 4.81 17.32
C GLU A 152 7.00 5.78 16.67
N TYR A 153 6.56 6.54 15.65
CA TYR A 153 7.39 7.53 15.01
C TYR A 153 7.99 8.54 15.99
N ILE A 154 7.19 9.04 16.94
CA ILE A 154 7.64 10.05 17.91
C ILE A 154 8.35 9.48 19.13
N HIS A 155 8.39 8.15 19.30
CA HIS A 155 9.04 7.48 20.42
C HIS A 155 10.45 6.96 20.11
N GLY A 156 11.11 7.50 19.07
CA GLY A 156 12.49 7.13 18.75
C GLY A 156 12.89 7.50 17.32
N PRO A 157 12.20 7.00 16.27
CA PRO A 157 12.56 7.27 14.87
C PRO A 157 12.68 8.76 14.51
N ASN A 158 11.88 9.62 15.11
CA ASN A 158 11.96 11.07 14.94
C ASN A 158 13.33 11.68 15.34
N LEU A 159 14.12 10.97 16.14
CA LEU A 159 15.49 11.43 16.50
C LEU A 159 16.48 11.34 15.31
N GLN A 160 16.14 10.60 14.26
CA GLN A 160 16.92 10.56 13.02
C GLN A 160 16.57 11.72 12.06
N LEU A 161 15.52 12.49 12.37
CA LEU A 161 15.01 13.52 11.48
C LEU A 161 16.04 14.62 11.26
N THR A 162 16.24 14.96 10.00
CA THR A 162 17.09 16.09 9.54
C THR A 162 16.30 16.94 8.55
N PRO A 163 16.73 18.16 8.22
CA PRO A 163 16.06 18.99 7.22
C PRO A 163 15.88 18.35 5.83
N SER A 164 16.71 17.36 5.50
CA SER A 164 16.64 16.65 4.20
C SER A 164 15.82 15.36 4.24
N TYR A 165 15.22 15.02 5.39
CA TYR A 165 14.47 13.78 5.52
C TYR A 165 13.05 13.95 4.97
N THR A 166 12.60 13.05 4.11
CA THR A 166 11.21 13.08 3.61
C THR A 166 10.30 12.33 4.56
N VAL A 167 9.17 12.94 4.92
CA VAL A 167 8.15 12.32 5.77
C VAL A 167 6.77 12.51 5.14
N LEU A 168 6.03 11.41 4.98
CA LEU A 168 4.64 11.41 4.58
C LEU A 168 3.78 10.93 5.75
N LEU A 169 2.88 11.78 6.22
CA LEU A 169 1.92 11.43 7.26
C LEU A 169 0.56 11.15 6.65
N ILE A 170 -0.11 10.12 7.15
CA ILE A 170 -1.42 9.69 6.67
C ILE A 170 -2.41 9.78 7.82
N ASP A 171 -3.34 10.72 7.70
CA ASP A 171 -4.44 10.90 8.62
C ASP A 171 -5.59 9.97 8.23
N GLY A 172 -5.96 9.07 9.15
CA GLY A 172 -7.08 8.16 8.97
C GLY A 172 -8.47 8.83 9.01
N ASN A 173 -8.53 10.16 9.19
CA ASN A 173 -9.77 10.90 9.39
C ASN A 173 -10.62 10.35 10.54
N ASP A 174 -9.98 10.09 11.66
CA ASP A 174 -10.57 9.50 12.86
C ASP A 174 -10.28 10.35 14.11
N ALA A 175 -10.46 9.77 15.28
CA ALA A 175 -10.22 10.46 16.56
C ALA A 175 -8.76 10.91 16.76
N ALA A 176 -7.80 10.32 16.03
CA ALA A 176 -6.39 10.67 16.09
C ALA A 176 -6.02 11.88 15.21
N SER A 177 -6.93 12.40 14.36
CA SER A 177 -6.62 13.46 13.38
C SER A 177 -5.97 14.70 14.00
N ASN A 178 -6.42 15.15 15.15
CA ASN A 178 -5.78 16.28 15.86
C ASN A 178 -4.33 15.97 16.26
N ARG A 179 -4.07 14.74 16.67
CA ARG A 179 -2.73 14.29 17.03
C ARG A 179 -1.81 14.21 15.81
N VAL A 180 -2.33 13.69 14.71
CA VAL A 180 -1.60 13.63 13.42
C VAL A 180 -1.20 15.03 12.97
N GLN A 181 -2.10 16.02 13.06
CA GLN A 181 -1.80 17.42 12.72
C GLN A 181 -0.71 18.04 13.62
N GLN A 182 -0.73 17.73 14.93
CA GLN A 182 0.32 18.18 15.85
C GLN A 182 1.69 17.58 15.48
N ILE A 183 1.71 16.28 15.14
CA ILE A 183 2.94 15.60 14.72
C ILE A 183 3.41 16.14 13.37
N TYR A 184 2.50 16.42 12.44
CA TYR A 184 2.81 17.08 11.18
C TYR A 184 3.52 18.42 11.41
N GLN A 185 2.95 19.30 12.22
CA GLN A 185 3.54 20.60 12.50
C GLN A 185 4.92 20.47 13.17
N ALA A 186 5.07 19.54 14.11
CA ALA A 186 6.35 19.27 14.75
C ALA A 186 7.40 18.77 13.76
N THR A 187 7.04 17.83 12.89
CA THR A 187 7.92 17.29 11.85
C THR A 187 8.28 18.36 10.83
N ARG A 188 7.31 19.14 10.38
CA ARG A 188 7.45 20.26 9.44
C ARG A 188 8.41 21.34 9.95
N SER A 189 8.48 21.55 11.27
CA SER A 189 9.41 22.49 11.87
C SER A 189 10.89 22.06 11.76
N VAL A 190 11.15 20.79 11.45
CA VAL A 190 12.51 20.24 11.27
C VAL A 190 12.81 19.99 9.80
N SER A 191 11.86 19.43 9.05
CA SER A 191 12.03 19.15 7.63
C SER A 191 10.92 19.76 6.79
N GLU A 192 11.29 20.61 5.83
CA GLU A 192 10.36 21.15 4.83
C GLU A 192 9.83 20.09 3.85
N HIS A 193 10.47 18.92 3.77
CA HIS A 193 10.03 17.77 2.97
C HIS A 193 8.99 16.91 3.69
N THR A 194 8.13 17.53 4.49
CA THR A 194 7.05 16.87 5.22
C THR A 194 5.72 17.09 4.52
N PHE A 195 5.02 16.01 4.22
CA PHE A 195 3.73 15.99 3.51
C PHE A 195 2.67 15.28 4.33
N MET A 196 1.40 15.59 4.07
CA MET A 196 0.28 14.93 4.75
C MET A 196 -0.89 14.67 3.81
N LEU A 197 -1.52 13.51 3.96
CA LEU A 197 -2.84 13.21 3.39
C LEU A 197 -3.86 13.36 4.51
N SER A 198 -4.77 14.30 4.40
CA SER A 198 -5.81 14.54 5.40
C SER A 198 -6.98 15.33 4.84
N ASN A 199 -8.19 14.91 5.14
CA ASN A 199 -9.39 15.70 4.91
C ASN A 199 -9.91 16.39 6.18
N ALA A 200 -9.38 16.03 7.34
CA ALA A 200 -9.72 16.64 8.63
C ALA A 200 -8.82 17.84 9.00
N ALA A 201 -7.77 18.10 8.21
CA ALA A 201 -6.84 19.18 8.50
C ALA A 201 -7.47 20.55 8.30
N ASN A 202 -7.35 21.40 9.34
CA ASN A 202 -7.74 22.81 9.29
C ASN A 202 -6.50 23.71 9.07
N LEU A 203 -5.52 23.20 8.33
CA LEU A 203 -4.27 23.87 8.05
C LEU A 203 -4.26 24.30 6.58
N ASP A 204 -3.96 25.56 6.32
CA ASP A 204 -3.73 26.09 4.99
C ASP A 204 -2.24 25.91 4.65
N ASP A 205 -1.91 24.74 4.08
CA ASP A 205 -0.54 24.36 3.75
C ASP A 205 -0.56 23.54 2.44
N ASP A 206 0.22 23.95 1.46
CA ASP A 206 0.29 23.30 0.14
C ASP A 206 0.99 21.93 0.17
N HIS A 207 1.57 21.54 1.30
CA HIS A 207 2.10 20.19 1.56
C HIS A 207 1.04 19.22 2.09
N ILE A 208 -0.21 19.66 2.21
CA ILE A 208 -1.34 18.83 2.63
C ILE A 208 -2.25 18.58 1.44
N LEU A 209 -2.41 17.32 1.07
CA LEU A 209 -3.37 16.94 0.05
C LEU A 209 -4.72 16.58 0.69
N THR A 210 -5.76 17.27 0.22
CA THR A 210 -7.16 17.04 0.63
C THR A 210 -8.01 16.64 -0.56
N LEU A 211 -9.08 15.88 -0.30
CA LEU A 211 -10.10 15.52 -1.29
C LEU A 211 -11.35 16.38 -1.13
N SER A 212 -12.26 16.28 -2.10
CA SER A 212 -13.53 17.05 -2.11
C SER A 212 -14.49 16.64 -0.99
N ASP A 213 -14.34 15.44 -0.45
CA ASP A 213 -15.22 14.88 0.58
C ASP A 213 -14.46 13.85 1.43
N MET A 214 -15.07 13.37 2.51
CA MET A 214 -14.53 12.37 3.45
C MET A 214 -15.34 11.07 3.38
N VAL A 215 -14.69 9.98 3.73
CA VAL A 215 -15.32 8.68 4.02
C VAL A 215 -15.17 8.33 5.49
N GLU A 216 -15.91 7.33 5.95
CA GLU A 216 -15.64 6.72 7.25
C GLU A 216 -14.19 6.21 7.31
N SER A 217 -13.56 6.31 8.47
CA SER A 217 -12.14 5.98 8.67
C SER A 217 -11.74 4.59 8.15
N ASP A 218 -12.63 3.60 8.31
CA ASP A 218 -12.38 2.23 7.83
C ASP A 218 -12.25 2.13 6.30
N LEU A 219 -12.78 3.10 5.54
CA LEU A 219 -12.70 3.16 4.08
C LEU A 219 -11.53 4.02 3.58
N THR A 220 -10.82 4.71 4.47
CA THR A 220 -9.67 5.56 4.12
C THR A 220 -8.60 4.83 3.28
N PRO A 221 -8.30 3.54 3.50
CA PRO A 221 -7.34 2.83 2.65
C PRO A 221 -7.72 2.82 1.18
N LEU A 222 -9.02 2.61 0.82
CA LEU A 222 -9.45 2.66 -0.57
C LEU A 222 -9.20 4.03 -1.21
N VAL A 223 -9.27 5.08 -0.41
CA VAL A 223 -9.20 6.47 -0.89
C VAL A 223 -7.75 6.95 -1.02
N TYR A 224 -6.84 6.56 -0.10
CA TYR A 224 -5.49 7.11 -0.05
C TYR A 224 -4.41 6.18 -0.64
N LEU A 225 -4.68 4.87 -0.82
CA LEU A 225 -3.75 3.96 -1.51
C LEU A 225 -3.28 4.49 -2.88
N PRO A 226 -4.15 5.07 -3.74
CA PRO A 226 -3.70 5.60 -5.03
C PRO A 226 -2.60 6.65 -4.93
N PHE A 227 -2.56 7.45 -3.86
CA PHE A 227 -1.50 8.45 -3.71
C PHE A 227 -0.11 7.82 -3.68
N VAL A 228 0.10 6.84 -2.80
CA VAL A 228 1.42 6.19 -2.66
C VAL A 228 1.80 5.38 -3.90
N GLN A 229 0.81 4.83 -4.61
CA GLN A 229 1.01 4.10 -5.86
C GLN A 229 1.38 5.06 -7.02
N VAL A 230 0.69 6.19 -7.15
CA VAL A 230 0.98 7.22 -8.16
C VAL A 230 2.34 7.88 -7.91
N LEU A 231 2.65 8.23 -6.66
CA LEU A 231 3.95 8.78 -6.26
C LEU A 231 5.08 7.83 -6.68
N ALA A 232 4.97 6.56 -6.30
CA ALA A 232 5.97 5.55 -6.62
C ALA A 232 6.13 5.37 -8.14
N ALA A 233 5.02 5.25 -8.88
CA ALA A 233 5.03 5.07 -10.33
C ALA A 233 5.65 6.26 -11.06
N MET A 234 5.25 7.50 -10.73
CA MET A 234 5.76 8.69 -11.41
C MET A 234 7.25 8.90 -11.16
N ILE A 235 7.68 8.83 -9.90
CA ILE A 235 9.08 9.08 -9.56
C ILE A 235 9.99 7.96 -10.08
N SER A 236 9.60 6.71 -9.96
CA SER A 236 10.40 5.60 -10.46
C SER A 236 10.53 5.60 -11.99
N GLN A 237 9.47 5.98 -12.70
CA GLN A 237 9.50 6.12 -14.16
C GLN A 237 10.46 7.24 -14.59
N ASP A 238 10.35 8.42 -13.98
CA ASP A 238 11.17 9.57 -14.34
C ASP A 238 12.65 9.37 -13.99
N LEU A 239 12.94 8.71 -12.85
CA LEU A 239 14.30 8.35 -12.47
C LEU A 239 14.83 7.10 -13.21
N ASN A 240 13.99 6.43 -14.01
CA ASN A 240 14.31 5.15 -14.66
C ASN A 240 14.84 4.09 -13.65
N SER A 241 14.30 4.09 -12.44
CA SER A 241 14.73 3.22 -11.34
C SER A 241 14.03 1.85 -11.33
N VAL A 242 13.01 1.66 -12.14
CA VAL A 242 12.26 0.39 -12.23
C VAL A 242 13.14 -0.77 -12.70
N LYS A 243 14.21 -0.49 -13.45
CA LYS A 243 15.15 -1.52 -13.90
C LYS A 243 15.86 -2.16 -12.73
N GLN A 244 15.65 -3.45 -12.57
CA GLN A 244 16.25 -4.23 -11.49
C GLN A 244 17.78 -4.28 -11.63
N HIS A 245 18.46 -4.25 -10.50
CA HIS A 245 19.92 -4.43 -10.46
C HIS A 245 20.30 -5.82 -11.03
N PRO A 246 21.30 -5.94 -11.92
CA PRO A 246 21.66 -7.22 -12.57
C PRO A 246 21.94 -8.37 -11.59
N LEU A 247 22.40 -8.07 -10.36
CA LEU A 247 22.64 -9.06 -9.33
C LEU A 247 21.38 -9.68 -8.71
N LEU A 248 20.19 -9.12 -8.98
CA LEU A 248 18.92 -9.70 -8.49
C LEU A 248 18.66 -11.08 -9.09
N LYS A 249 19.08 -11.35 -10.34
CA LYS A 249 19.01 -12.70 -10.91
C LYS A 249 19.80 -13.71 -10.08
N LYS A 250 21.01 -13.32 -9.62
CA LYS A 250 21.82 -14.14 -8.74
C LYS A 250 21.18 -14.31 -7.35
N PHE A 251 20.60 -13.25 -6.79
CA PHE A 251 19.86 -13.34 -5.54
C PHE A 251 18.70 -14.33 -5.64
N LYS A 252 17.86 -14.19 -6.68
CA LYS A 252 16.70 -15.08 -6.94
C LYS A 252 17.13 -16.54 -7.10
N SER A 253 18.30 -16.82 -7.69
CA SER A 253 18.78 -18.21 -7.85
C SER A 253 19.07 -18.94 -6.52
N TYR A 254 19.25 -18.22 -5.43
CA TYR A 254 19.44 -18.77 -4.07
C TYR A 254 18.18 -18.69 -3.21
N ALA A 255 17.30 -17.74 -3.46
CA ALA A 255 16.16 -17.41 -2.59
C ALA A 255 14.92 -17.05 -3.42
N ASP A 256 14.52 -17.95 -4.32
CA ASP A 256 13.29 -17.75 -5.09
C ASP A 256 12.06 -17.97 -4.19
N ALA A 257 11.11 -17.06 -4.29
CA ALA A 257 9.86 -17.07 -3.54
C ALA A 257 8.68 -17.66 -4.35
N LYS A 258 8.92 -18.09 -5.59
CA LYS A 258 7.89 -18.60 -6.51
C LYS A 258 8.11 -20.06 -6.85
N THR A 259 7.03 -20.74 -7.24
CA THR A 259 7.11 -22.10 -7.80
C THR A 259 7.71 -22.07 -9.21
N ALA A 260 8.14 -23.23 -9.70
CA ALA A 260 8.72 -23.37 -11.05
C ALA A 260 7.71 -23.05 -12.18
N SER A 261 6.42 -23.01 -11.89
CA SER A 261 5.37 -22.69 -12.87
C SER A 261 5.21 -21.18 -13.09
N PHE A 262 5.85 -20.35 -12.26
CA PHE A 262 5.74 -18.89 -12.38
C PHE A 262 6.51 -18.36 -13.59
N ILE A 263 5.82 -17.62 -14.46
CA ILE A 263 6.42 -16.91 -15.58
C ILE A 263 6.71 -15.48 -15.14
N ASN A 264 7.97 -15.08 -15.20
CA ASN A 264 8.38 -13.72 -14.88
C ASN A 264 8.35 -12.87 -16.17
N TYR A 265 7.39 -11.97 -16.26
CA TYR A 265 7.24 -11.09 -17.45
C TYR A 265 8.28 -9.96 -17.50
N ASP A 266 9.01 -9.70 -16.40
CA ASP A 266 10.03 -8.63 -16.33
C ASP A 266 11.41 -9.07 -16.87
N GLU A 267 11.56 -10.32 -17.35
CA GLU A 267 12.86 -10.87 -17.77
C GLU A 267 13.15 -10.74 -19.29
N ASP A 268 12.19 -10.27 -20.08
CA ASP A 268 12.29 -10.23 -21.55
C ASP A 268 12.66 -8.85 -22.14
N ASP A 269 13.12 -7.87 -21.32
CA ASP A 269 13.61 -6.56 -21.80
C ASP A 269 15.10 -6.31 -21.49
#